data_7d738edf2c10ca158948d6a37bf17994
#
_entry.id   7d738edf2c10ca158948d6a37bf17994
#
_cell.length_a   1.000
_cell.length_b   1.000
_cell.length_c   1.000
_cell.angle_alpha   90.00
_cell.angle_beta   90.00
_cell.angle_gamma   90.00
#
_symmetry.space_group_name_H-M   'P 1'
#
loop_
_entity.id
_entity.type
_entity.pdbx_description
1 polymer ?
#
loop_
_entity_poly.entity_id
_entity_poly.type
_entity_poly.pdbx_seq_one_letter_code
_entity_poly.pdbx_strand_id
1 'polypeptide(L)'
;MVQPQTKLKVADNTGAKQIMCIRVLGGSFRRSGNIGDIIVASVKSATPGGVVKKGDVVKAVIVRTSKGVRRPDGSYVKFDDNAAVIIDNQKQPKGTRIFGPIARELREKGYMKIISLAPEVL
;
A
#
# COMPACT_ATOMS: atom_id res chain seq x y z
N MET A 1 -5.13 -2.22 -11.28
CA MET A 1 -5.51 -1.16 -10.36
C MET A 1 -6.30 -1.75 -9.20
N VAL A 2 -6.28 -1.08 -8.06
CA VAL A 2 -6.95 -1.56 -6.86
C VAL A 2 -8.35 -0.99 -6.80
N GLN A 3 -9.32 -1.85 -6.60
CA GLN A 3 -10.75 -1.51 -6.50
C GLN A 3 -11.29 -2.03 -5.17
N PRO A 4 -12.48 -1.59 -4.74
CA PRO A 4 -13.15 -2.24 -3.62
C PRO A 4 -13.22 -3.76 -3.82
N GLN A 5 -12.96 -4.50 -2.75
CA GLN A 5 -12.86 -5.97 -2.70
C GLN A 5 -11.57 -6.55 -3.28
N THR A 6 -10.64 -5.75 -3.79
CA THR A 6 -9.32 -6.23 -4.17
C THR A 6 -8.53 -6.62 -2.92
N LYS A 7 -7.92 -7.81 -2.95
CA LYS A 7 -7.03 -8.26 -1.88
C LYS A 7 -5.61 -7.86 -2.20
N LEU A 8 -4.90 -7.36 -1.18
CA LEU A 8 -3.52 -6.91 -1.31
C LEU A 8 -2.66 -7.57 -0.25
N LYS A 9 -1.40 -7.82 -0.58
CA LYS A 9 -0.40 -8.16 0.42
C LYS A 9 -0.05 -6.93 1.23
N VAL A 10 0.36 -7.16 2.48
CA VAL A 10 0.90 -6.10 3.33
C VAL A 10 2.41 -6.20 3.30
N ALA A 11 3.05 -5.12 2.89
CA ALA A 11 4.49 -5.08 2.66
C ALA A 11 5.27 -4.55 3.86
N ASP A 12 4.70 -4.62 5.06
CA ASP A 12 5.36 -4.14 6.26
C ASP A 12 5.31 -5.16 7.39
N ASN A 13 5.94 -4.82 8.52
CA ASN A 13 6.05 -5.70 9.68
C ASN A 13 5.03 -5.40 10.78
N THR A 14 3.87 -4.85 10.44
CA THR A 14 2.81 -4.59 11.42
C THR A 14 2.11 -5.85 11.91
N GLY A 15 2.35 -6.98 11.25
CA GLY A 15 1.69 -8.24 11.58
C GLY A 15 0.56 -8.60 10.62
N ALA A 16 -0.01 -7.65 9.92
CA ALA A 16 -1.00 -7.94 8.89
C ALA A 16 -0.32 -8.60 7.70
N LYS A 17 -0.95 -9.63 7.15
CA LYS A 17 -0.45 -10.36 5.97
C LYS A 17 -1.23 -10.04 4.72
N GLN A 18 -2.55 -9.90 4.85
CA GLN A 18 -3.43 -9.63 3.73
C GLN A 18 -4.53 -8.67 4.16
N ILE A 19 -4.81 -7.70 3.32
CA ILE A 19 -5.91 -6.77 3.52
C ILE A 19 -6.81 -6.79 2.28
N MET A 20 -8.06 -6.36 2.46
CA MET A 20 -9.01 -6.21 1.36
C MET A 20 -9.47 -4.77 1.29
N CYS A 21 -9.36 -4.17 0.12
CA CYS A 21 -9.79 -2.79 -0.10
C CYS A 21 -11.29 -2.68 0.10
N ILE A 22 -11.71 -1.74 0.95
CA ILE A 22 -13.11 -1.39 1.13
C ILE A 22 -13.45 -0.18 0.28
N ARG A 23 -12.56 0.82 0.27
CA ARG A 23 -12.82 2.10 -0.37
C ARG A 23 -11.50 2.77 -0.76
N VAL A 24 -11.50 3.44 -1.90
CA VAL A 24 -10.37 4.27 -2.33
C VAL A 24 -10.69 5.72 -1.98
N LEU A 25 -9.78 6.35 -1.22
CA LEU A 25 -9.94 7.74 -0.80
C LEU A 25 -9.46 8.69 -1.89
N GLY A 26 -9.91 9.94 -1.83
CA GLY A 26 -9.45 10.99 -2.72
C GLY A 26 -10.50 11.57 -3.67
N GLY A 27 -11.77 11.27 -3.49
CA GLY A 27 -12.84 11.86 -4.31
C GLY A 27 -14.16 11.14 -4.13
N SER A 28 -15.25 11.82 -4.45
CA SER A 28 -16.62 11.32 -4.21
C SER A 28 -16.95 10.05 -4.99
N PHE A 29 -16.35 9.87 -6.16
CA PHE A 29 -16.68 8.76 -7.07
C PHE A 29 -15.44 7.97 -7.47
N ARG A 30 -14.45 7.93 -6.61
CA ARG A 30 -13.23 7.21 -6.90
C ARG A 30 -13.48 5.70 -6.90
N ARG A 31 -13.28 5.07 -8.05
CA ARG A 31 -13.58 3.64 -8.25
C ARG A 31 -12.34 2.76 -8.14
N SER A 32 -11.17 3.32 -8.38
CA SER A 32 -9.94 2.53 -8.35
C SER A 32 -8.78 3.37 -7.89
N GLY A 33 -7.76 2.70 -7.32
CA GLY A 33 -6.54 3.35 -6.86
C GLY A 33 -5.32 2.78 -7.54
N ASN A 34 -4.26 3.57 -7.57
CA ASN A 34 -2.96 3.19 -8.09
C ASN A 34 -1.88 3.52 -7.05
N ILE A 35 -0.61 3.34 -7.41
CA ILE A 35 0.52 3.59 -6.53
C ILE A 35 0.44 5.00 -5.95
N GLY A 36 0.58 5.08 -4.63
CA GLY A 36 0.50 6.35 -3.89
C GLY A 36 -0.90 6.74 -3.43
N ASP A 37 -1.93 6.03 -3.83
CA ASP A 37 -3.28 6.30 -3.37
C ASP A 37 -3.53 5.64 -2.02
N ILE A 38 -4.36 6.29 -1.20
CA ILE A 38 -4.73 5.80 0.12
C ILE A 38 -6.05 5.05 0.00
N ILE A 39 -6.11 3.88 0.64
CA ILE A 39 -7.33 3.08 0.70
C ILE A 39 -7.71 2.83 2.16
N VAL A 40 -9.00 2.59 2.38
CA VAL A 40 -9.50 2.00 3.62
C VAL A 40 -9.66 0.51 3.36
N ALA A 41 -9.12 -0.31 4.25
CA ALA A 41 -9.09 -1.75 4.05
C ALA A 41 -9.39 -2.49 5.35
N SER A 42 -9.89 -3.72 5.22
CA SER A 42 -10.05 -4.61 6.36
C SER A 42 -8.95 -5.66 6.36
N VAL A 43 -8.43 -5.98 7.53
CA VAL A 43 -7.37 -6.97 7.69
C VAL A 43 -7.99 -8.36 7.64
N LYS A 44 -7.62 -9.15 6.63
CA LYS A 44 -8.16 -10.50 6.42
C LYS A 44 -7.28 -11.59 7.01
N SER A 45 -5.99 -11.34 7.15
CA SER A 45 -5.04 -12.28 7.73
C SER A 45 -3.95 -11.50 8.46
N ALA A 46 -3.64 -11.91 9.68
CA ALA A 46 -2.63 -11.26 10.50
C ALA A 46 -1.95 -12.27 11.42
N THR A 47 -0.69 -11.96 11.79
CA THR A 47 0.05 -12.73 12.77
C THR A 47 -0.45 -12.38 14.16
N PRO A 48 -0.75 -13.36 15.03
CA PRO A 48 -1.15 -13.06 16.41
C PRO A 48 -0.09 -12.24 17.14
N GLY A 49 -0.54 -11.25 17.93
CA GLY A 49 0.35 -10.40 18.72
C GLY A 49 0.96 -9.23 17.97
N GLY A 50 0.60 -9.02 16.70
CA GLY A 50 1.07 -7.86 15.94
C GLY A 50 0.35 -6.58 16.31
N VAL A 51 0.82 -5.47 15.73
CA VAL A 51 0.22 -4.14 15.92
C VAL A 51 -1.21 -4.09 15.39
N VAL A 52 -1.47 -4.85 14.32
CA VAL A 52 -2.76 -4.90 13.64
C VAL A 52 -3.31 -6.32 13.75
N LYS A 53 -4.61 -6.44 14.02
CA LYS A 53 -5.29 -7.72 14.20
C LYS A 53 -6.25 -8.00 13.07
N LYS A 54 -6.55 -9.29 12.86
CA LYS A 54 -7.55 -9.70 11.90
C LYS A 54 -8.91 -9.04 12.23
N GLY A 55 -9.56 -8.51 11.20
CA GLY A 55 -10.82 -7.81 11.34
C GLY A 55 -10.72 -6.31 11.54
N ASP A 56 -9.52 -5.79 11.82
CA ASP A 56 -9.33 -4.35 11.96
C ASP A 56 -9.58 -3.64 10.64
N VAL A 57 -10.09 -2.41 10.73
CA VAL A 57 -10.21 -1.51 9.59
C VAL A 57 -9.08 -0.50 9.67
N VAL A 58 -8.27 -0.43 8.62
CA VAL A 58 -7.05 0.38 8.61
C VAL A 58 -6.99 1.20 7.33
N LYS A 59 -6.16 2.25 7.37
CA LYS A 59 -5.76 2.98 6.17
C LYS A 59 -4.43 2.44 5.68
N ALA A 60 -4.29 2.37 4.37
CA ALA A 60 -3.06 1.88 3.75
C ALA A 60 -2.78 2.68 2.49
N VAL A 61 -1.50 2.78 2.14
CA VAL A 61 -1.07 3.38 0.88
C VAL A 61 -0.59 2.27 -0.04
N ILE A 62 -1.01 2.33 -1.29
CA ILE A 62 -0.60 1.35 -2.30
C ILE A 62 0.84 1.64 -2.70
N VAL A 63 1.73 0.66 -2.55
CA VAL A 63 3.17 0.84 -2.82
C VAL A 63 3.61 0.15 -4.11
N ARG A 64 2.88 -0.87 -4.56
CA ARG A 64 3.13 -1.51 -5.84
C ARG A 64 1.88 -2.20 -6.36
N THR A 65 1.74 -2.29 -7.67
CA THR A 65 0.61 -2.97 -8.32
C THR A 65 1.11 -3.84 -9.45
N SER A 66 0.37 -4.90 -9.76
CA SER A 66 0.67 -5.76 -10.90
C SER A 66 0.42 -5.07 -12.23
N LYS A 67 -0.47 -4.10 -12.26
CA LYS A 67 -0.68 -3.27 -13.45
C LYS A 67 0.50 -2.34 -13.69
N GLY A 68 1.12 -1.85 -12.62
CA GLY A 68 2.29 -0.98 -12.69
C GLY A 68 1.97 0.46 -13.05
N VAL A 69 3.01 1.19 -13.38
CA VAL A 69 2.92 2.62 -13.67
C VAL A 69 3.76 2.96 -14.90
N ARG A 70 3.22 3.78 -15.77
CA ARG A 70 3.90 4.32 -16.94
C ARG A 70 4.52 5.68 -16.57
N ARG A 71 5.80 5.86 -16.89
CA ARG A 71 6.52 7.08 -16.57
C ARG A 71 6.61 8.02 -17.75
N PRO A 72 6.82 9.33 -17.50
CA PRO A 72 6.91 10.33 -18.58
C PRO A 72 8.03 10.07 -19.58
N ASP A 73 9.10 9.39 -19.17
CA ASP A 73 10.23 9.07 -20.05
C ASP A 73 9.95 7.88 -20.99
N GLY A 74 8.75 7.30 -20.94
CA GLY A 74 8.37 6.14 -21.74
C GLY A 74 8.65 4.80 -21.09
N SER A 75 9.33 4.77 -19.94
CA SER A 75 9.55 3.52 -19.22
C SER A 75 8.29 3.06 -18.51
N TYR A 76 8.26 1.78 -18.15
CA TYR A 76 7.11 1.16 -17.50
C TYR A 76 7.59 0.24 -16.39
N VAL A 77 7.00 0.37 -15.22
CA VAL A 77 7.35 -0.45 -14.07
C VAL A 77 6.15 -1.29 -13.68
N LYS A 78 6.31 -2.60 -13.66
CA LYS A 78 5.29 -3.56 -13.20
C LYS A 78 5.86 -4.37 -12.04
N PHE A 79 4.98 -4.79 -11.16
CA PHE A 79 5.32 -5.65 -10.03
C PHE A 79 4.54 -6.96 -10.14
N ASP A 80 4.98 -7.98 -9.41
CA ASP A 80 4.36 -9.30 -9.46
C ASP A 80 3.03 -9.35 -8.70
N ASP A 81 2.81 -8.41 -7.80
CA ASP A 81 1.64 -8.41 -6.92
C ASP A 81 1.16 -7.00 -6.64
N ASN A 82 0.02 -6.92 -5.96
CA ASN A 82 -0.48 -5.69 -5.38
C ASN A 82 -0.12 -5.69 -3.90
N ALA A 83 0.49 -4.63 -3.43
CA ALA A 83 0.87 -4.52 -2.02
C ALA A 83 0.66 -3.12 -1.49
N ALA A 84 0.42 -3.05 -0.19
CA ALA A 84 0.17 -1.80 0.50
C ALA A 84 0.92 -1.79 1.84
N VAL A 85 1.15 -0.59 2.35
CA VAL A 85 1.76 -0.35 3.65
C VAL A 85 0.72 0.32 4.53
N ILE A 86 0.53 -0.21 5.75
CA ILE A 86 -0.45 0.33 6.69
C ILE A 86 0.08 1.64 7.25
N ILE A 87 -0.75 2.67 7.22
CA ILE A 87 -0.41 4.01 7.70
C ILE A 87 -1.38 4.45 8.80
N ASP A 88 -0.96 5.44 9.56
CA ASP A 88 -1.82 6.09 10.55
C ASP A 88 -2.57 7.28 9.94
N ASN A 89 -3.30 8.03 10.78
CA ASN A 89 -4.06 9.19 10.31
C ASN A 89 -3.17 10.35 9.85
N GLN A 90 -1.88 10.33 10.19
CA GLN A 90 -0.91 11.34 9.79
C GLN A 90 -0.11 10.91 8.56
N LYS A 91 -0.54 9.84 7.89
CA LYS A 91 0.11 9.29 6.70
C LYS A 91 1.52 8.76 6.97
N GLN A 92 1.80 8.36 8.21
CA GLN A 92 3.07 7.76 8.59
C GLN A 92 2.93 6.24 8.67
N PRO A 93 3.94 5.46 8.25
CA PRO A 93 3.84 4.01 8.35
C PRO A 93 3.77 3.56 9.79
N LYS A 94 2.90 2.61 10.09
CA LYS A 94 2.80 2.01 11.42
C LYS A 94 3.94 1.03 11.69
N GLY A 95 4.45 0.39 10.65
CA GLY A 95 5.55 -0.55 10.77
C GLY A 95 6.90 0.16 10.75
N THR A 96 7.95 -0.60 11.08
CA THR A 96 9.34 -0.12 11.08
C THR A 96 10.15 -0.66 9.92
N ARG A 97 9.63 -1.65 9.18
CA ARG A 97 10.31 -2.27 8.04
C ARG A 97 9.34 -2.44 6.89
N ILE A 98 9.87 -2.39 5.69
CA ILE A 98 9.12 -2.64 4.46
C ILE A 98 9.78 -3.81 3.73
N PHE A 99 8.96 -4.71 3.20
CA PHE A 99 9.42 -5.90 2.49
C PHE A 99 9.17 -5.76 0.99
N GLY A 100 10.18 -6.10 0.21
CA GLY A 100 10.11 -6.08 -1.23
C GLY A 100 10.23 -4.69 -1.84
N PRO A 101 10.18 -4.61 -3.18
CA PRO A 101 10.33 -3.34 -3.89
C PRO A 101 9.09 -2.46 -3.75
N ILE A 102 9.30 -1.16 -3.84
CA ILE A 102 8.22 -0.19 -3.97
C ILE A 102 8.51 0.74 -5.14
N ALA A 103 7.47 1.43 -5.62
CA ALA A 103 7.64 2.38 -6.70
C ALA A 103 8.12 3.73 -6.19
N ARG A 104 9.04 4.37 -6.93
CA ARG A 104 9.58 5.67 -6.52
C ARG A 104 8.58 6.82 -6.63
N GLU A 105 7.45 6.62 -7.28
CA GLU A 105 6.38 7.61 -7.34
C GLU A 105 5.87 8.03 -5.95
N LEU A 106 6.09 7.19 -4.94
CA LEU A 106 5.74 7.53 -3.55
C LEU A 106 6.50 8.75 -3.03
N ARG A 107 7.71 9.02 -3.54
CA ARG A 107 8.48 10.20 -3.18
C ARG A 107 7.74 11.48 -3.57
N GLU A 108 7.21 11.51 -4.78
CA GLU A 108 6.47 12.67 -5.28
C GLU A 108 5.18 12.90 -4.52
N LYS A 109 4.62 11.85 -3.93
CA LYS A 109 3.38 11.93 -3.16
C LYS A 109 3.62 12.24 -1.68
N GLY A 110 4.87 12.41 -1.26
CA GLY A 110 5.20 12.82 0.09
C GLY A 110 5.47 11.70 1.09
N TYR A 111 5.60 10.46 0.63
CA TYR A 111 5.82 9.30 1.52
C TYR A 111 7.31 9.01 1.69
N MET A 112 8.07 10.02 2.14
CA MET A 112 9.53 9.91 2.24
C MET A 112 9.97 8.87 3.27
N LYS A 113 9.24 8.73 4.37
CA LYS A 113 9.59 7.74 5.39
C LYS A 113 9.43 6.32 4.86
N ILE A 114 8.41 6.06 4.07
CA ILE A 114 8.20 4.77 3.42
C ILE A 114 9.36 4.49 2.46
N ILE A 115 9.74 5.47 1.66
CA ILE A 115 10.89 5.36 0.74
C ILE A 115 12.17 5.01 1.53
N SER A 116 12.40 5.67 2.67
CA SER A 116 13.62 5.43 3.45
C SER A 116 13.65 4.05 4.11
N LEU A 117 12.50 3.46 4.39
CA LEU A 117 12.41 2.13 5.01
C LEU A 117 12.45 0.99 3.99
N ALA A 118 12.24 1.28 2.71
CA ALA A 118 12.15 0.24 1.70
C ALA A 118 13.54 -0.29 1.33
N PRO A 119 13.69 -1.60 1.14
CA PRO A 119 14.95 -2.19 0.73
C PRO A 119 15.30 -1.89 -0.73
N GLU A 120 14.30 -1.64 -1.55
CA GLU A 120 14.49 -1.39 -2.98
C GLU A 120 13.40 -0.44 -3.49
N VAL A 121 13.80 0.59 -4.23
CA VAL A 121 12.90 1.57 -4.81
C VAL A 121 13.08 1.54 -6.33
N LEU A 122 12.04 1.15 -7.04
CA LEU A 122 12.04 1.05 -8.49
C LEU A 122 11.19 2.19 -9.12
#